data_9eb388cbeb4c9e169fb699f069b4ba23
#
_entry.id   9eb388cbeb4c9e169fb699f069b4ba23
#
_cell.length_a   1.000
_cell.length_b   1.000
_cell.length_c   1.000
_cell.angle_alpha   90.00
_cell.angle_beta   90.00
_cell.angle_gamma   90.00
#
_symmetry.space_group_name_H-M   'P 1'
#
loop_
_entity.id
_entity.type
_entity.pdbx_description
1 polymer ?
#
loop_
_entity_poly.entity_id
_entity_poly.type
_entity_poly.pdbx_seq_one_letter_code
_entity_poly.pdbx_strand_id
1 'polypeptide(L)'
;ASDVYKRQAKNRALTERNHSATHLLQKALRTVLGSHVEQAGSFVNADRLRFDFTHFSAVTPEELKKVEEIVNEQITNALAVVTKNLPIEEARKTGAQALFGEKYGDVVRVVDMSGFSVEFCGGTHVKNTSEITALKIISESGVAAGVRRIEALTSEGLMNYYAEMERLLKEAAQLVKATPENLAEKITHLQAENKSLKGEVESLKSKMAQSAAGDILDQVKEVKGVKLLAAQLDGVDMNGLRDLGDQLKEKLGEGVVVLASGNDGKVSLMATATDEAMKKGAHAGNLIKAIASCVGGGGGGRPNMAQAGGKNPAGIPDALAKVKEVLAEQLSLIH
;
A
#
# COMPACT_ATOMS: atom_id res chain seq x y z
N ALA A 1 -15.95 43.45 18.73
CA ALA A 1 -15.96 42.87 20.10
C ALA A 1 -16.92 41.68 20.21
N SER A 2 -18.19 41.82 19.75
CA SER A 2 -19.20 40.73 19.85
C SER A 2 -18.78 39.43 19.17
N ASP A 3 -18.09 39.47 18.03
CA ASP A 3 -17.68 38.28 17.29
C ASP A 3 -16.50 37.55 17.94
N VAL A 4 -15.61 38.29 18.59
CA VAL A 4 -14.48 37.68 19.37
C VAL A 4 -15.07 36.92 20.56
N TYR A 5 -15.98 37.50 21.32
CA TYR A 5 -16.61 36.83 22.45
C TYR A 5 -17.41 35.58 22.04
N LYS A 6 -18.12 35.63 20.92
CA LYS A 6 -18.85 34.47 20.39
C LYS A 6 -17.91 33.33 20.00
N ARG A 7 -16.78 33.62 19.33
CA ARG A 7 -15.77 32.63 18.99
C ARG A 7 -15.12 32.02 20.22
N GLN A 8 -14.79 32.85 21.23
CA GLN A 8 -14.22 32.37 22.50
C GLN A 8 -15.20 31.48 23.25
N ALA A 9 -16.48 31.86 23.35
CA ALA A 9 -17.50 31.04 23.99
C ALA A 9 -17.71 29.69 23.27
N LYS A 10 -17.74 29.69 21.94
CA LYS A 10 -17.84 28.46 21.16
C LYS A 10 -16.62 27.54 21.39
N ASN A 11 -15.40 28.08 21.26
CA ASN A 11 -14.19 27.30 21.47
C ASN A 11 -14.09 26.75 22.90
N ARG A 12 -14.51 27.52 23.88
CA ARG A 12 -14.58 27.08 25.27
C ARG A 12 -15.56 25.90 25.43
N ALA A 13 -16.76 25.99 24.89
CA ALA A 13 -17.77 24.93 24.97
C ALA A 13 -17.26 23.63 24.31
N LEU A 14 -16.60 23.71 23.15
CA LEU A 14 -16.00 22.55 22.48
C LEU A 14 -14.85 21.96 23.31
N THR A 15 -14.01 22.81 23.91
CA THR A 15 -12.93 22.36 24.79
C THR A 15 -13.47 21.66 26.05
N GLU A 16 -14.53 22.18 26.66
CA GLU A 16 -15.21 21.58 27.83
C GLU A 16 -15.73 20.17 27.52
N ARG A 17 -16.29 19.96 26.31
CA ARG A 17 -16.76 18.66 25.83
C ARG A 17 -15.61 17.68 25.66
N ASN A 18 -14.55 18.09 24.97
CA ASN A 18 -13.35 17.26 24.79
C ASN A 18 -12.67 16.94 26.13
N HIS A 19 -12.61 17.90 27.06
CA HIS A 19 -12.01 17.69 28.37
C HIS A 19 -12.84 16.71 29.23
N SER A 20 -14.15 16.88 29.25
CA SER A 20 -15.03 15.96 29.99
C SER A 20 -14.98 14.55 29.39
N ALA A 21 -14.92 14.44 28.06
CA ALA A 21 -14.73 13.16 27.37
C ALA A 21 -13.39 12.48 27.72
N THR A 22 -12.32 13.26 28.00
CA THR A 22 -11.03 12.72 28.43
C THR A 22 -11.13 11.99 29.77
N HIS A 23 -11.90 12.52 30.72
CA HIS A 23 -12.14 11.85 32.01
C HIS A 23 -12.92 10.54 31.85
N LEU A 24 -13.97 10.55 31.01
CA LEU A 24 -14.70 9.31 30.69
C LEU A 24 -13.80 8.29 30.00
N LEU A 25 -12.96 8.73 29.05
CA LEU A 25 -12.00 7.90 28.33
C LEU A 25 -10.97 7.26 29.27
N GLN A 26 -10.37 8.04 30.18
CA GLN A 26 -9.44 7.53 31.17
C GLN A 26 -10.08 6.42 32.02
N LYS A 27 -11.29 6.64 32.52
CA LYS A 27 -12.01 5.63 33.32
C LYS A 27 -12.35 4.38 32.51
N ALA A 28 -12.78 4.54 31.25
CA ALA A 28 -13.07 3.43 30.37
C ALA A 28 -11.81 2.61 30.04
N LEU A 29 -10.68 3.26 29.74
CA LEU A 29 -9.39 2.59 29.52
C LEU A 29 -8.96 1.76 30.75
N ARG A 30 -9.07 2.34 31.97
CA ARG A 30 -8.79 1.58 33.20
C ARG A 30 -9.73 0.40 33.42
N THR A 31 -10.97 0.53 33.00
CA THR A 31 -11.96 -0.55 33.12
C THR A 31 -11.65 -1.70 32.16
N VAL A 32 -11.21 -1.41 30.94
CA VAL A 32 -10.94 -2.41 29.89
C VAL A 32 -9.53 -3.00 30.01
N LEU A 33 -8.52 -2.14 30.20
CA LEU A 33 -7.11 -2.55 30.14
C LEU A 33 -6.52 -2.86 31.52
N GLY A 34 -7.13 -2.33 32.58
CA GLY A 34 -6.68 -2.57 33.97
C GLY A 34 -6.22 -1.32 34.72
N SER A 35 -6.05 -1.49 36.03
CA SER A 35 -5.74 -0.39 36.96
C SER A 35 -4.35 0.26 36.77
N HIS A 36 -3.45 -0.38 36.02
CA HIS A 36 -2.13 0.15 35.68
C HIS A 36 -2.16 1.31 34.68
N VAL A 37 -3.32 1.53 34.02
CA VAL A 37 -3.49 2.67 33.11
C VAL A 37 -3.51 3.96 33.92
N GLU A 38 -2.49 4.79 33.72
CA GLU A 38 -2.33 6.10 34.35
C GLU A 38 -2.06 7.14 33.25
N GLN A 39 -2.48 8.38 33.49
CA GLN A 39 -2.20 9.47 32.58
C GLN A 39 -0.70 9.78 32.54
N ALA A 40 -0.09 9.67 31.38
CA ALA A 40 1.29 10.11 31.09
C ALA A 40 1.32 11.51 30.46
N GLY A 41 0.22 11.93 29.82
CA GLY A 41 0.06 13.25 29.23
C GLY A 41 -1.34 13.45 28.69
N SER A 42 -1.75 14.70 28.52
CA SER A 42 -3.04 15.08 27.96
C SER A 42 -2.93 16.38 27.19
N PHE A 43 -3.66 16.49 26.08
CA PHE A 43 -3.83 17.72 25.34
C PHE A 43 -5.29 17.83 24.90
N VAL A 44 -5.92 18.94 25.23
CA VAL A 44 -7.32 19.19 24.92
C VAL A 44 -7.49 20.60 24.37
N ASN A 45 -8.15 20.70 23.21
CA ASN A 45 -8.55 21.97 22.62
C ASN A 45 -9.99 21.86 22.05
N ALA A 46 -10.41 22.86 21.27
CA ALA A 46 -11.72 22.85 20.64
C ALA A 46 -11.88 21.77 19.55
N ASP A 47 -10.79 21.36 18.91
CA ASP A 47 -10.82 20.48 17.75
C ASP A 47 -10.81 19.00 18.14
N ARG A 48 -9.99 18.63 19.13
CA ARG A 48 -9.76 17.24 19.54
C ARG A 48 -9.25 17.11 20.98
N LEU A 49 -9.31 15.89 21.46
CA LEU A 49 -8.56 15.46 22.64
C LEU A 49 -7.44 14.48 22.25
N ARG A 50 -6.37 14.49 23.02
CA ARG A 50 -5.26 13.55 22.99
C ARG A 50 -4.97 13.09 24.41
N PHE A 51 -4.88 11.79 24.59
CA PHE A 51 -4.61 11.19 25.89
C PHE A 51 -3.46 10.19 25.77
N ASP A 52 -2.39 10.45 26.51
CA ASP A 52 -1.21 9.59 26.62
C ASP A 52 -1.30 8.83 27.94
N PHE A 53 -1.14 7.51 27.92
CA PHE A 53 -1.33 6.66 29.10
C PHE A 53 -0.34 5.50 29.15
N THR A 54 -0.09 4.99 30.35
CA THR A 54 0.77 3.83 30.56
C THR A 54 0.09 2.54 30.13
N HIS A 55 0.70 1.83 29.16
CA HIS A 55 0.27 0.50 28.74
C HIS A 55 1.37 -0.20 27.95
N PHE A 56 1.49 -1.53 28.09
CA PHE A 56 2.65 -2.30 27.62
C PHE A 56 2.58 -2.68 26.13
N SER A 57 1.38 -2.81 25.56
CA SER A 57 1.14 -3.28 24.20
C SER A 57 0.24 -2.34 23.42
N ALA A 58 0.13 -2.54 22.09
CA ALA A 58 -0.90 -1.88 21.30
C ALA A 58 -2.28 -2.30 21.80
N VAL A 59 -3.22 -1.35 21.89
CA VAL A 59 -4.61 -1.63 22.22
C VAL A 59 -5.29 -2.26 21.00
N THR A 60 -5.94 -3.39 21.23
CA THR A 60 -6.60 -4.10 20.13
C THR A 60 -7.85 -3.36 19.63
N PRO A 61 -8.28 -3.60 18.37
CA PRO A 61 -9.52 -3.02 17.86
C PRO A 61 -10.75 -3.34 18.71
N GLU A 62 -10.81 -4.53 19.28
CA GLU A 62 -11.88 -4.99 20.17
C GLU A 62 -11.89 -4.22 21.50
N GLU A 63 -10.71 -3.99 22.07
CA GLU A 63 -10.55 -3.20 23.28
C GLU A 63 -10.91 -1.73 23.03
N LEU A 64 -10.42 -1.13 21.92
CA LEU A 64 -10.78 0.23 21.52
C LEU A 64 -12.29 0.39 21.34
N LYS A 65 -12.93 -0.57 20.67
CA LYS A 65 -14.38 -0.59 20.51
C LYS A 65 -15.09 -0.62 21.85
N LYS A 66 -14.62 -1.48 22.79
CA LYS A 66 -15.20 -1.59 24.11
C LYS A 66 -15.04 -0.30 24.93
N VAL A 67 -13.89 0.37 24.81
CA VAL A 67 -13.65 1.69 25.42
C VAL A 67 -14.62 2.73 24.88
N GLU A 68 -14.79 2.81 23.54
CA GLU A 68 -15.77 3.72 22.90
C GLU A 68 -17.20 3.44 23.38
N GLU A 69 -17.59 2.17 23.43
CA GLU A 69 -18.93 1.77 23.91
C GLU A 69 -19.18 2.26 25.33
N ILE A 70 -18.23 2.04 26.26
CA ILE A 70 -18.36 2.48 27.65
C ILE A 70 -18.48 4.00 27.73
N VAL A 71 -17.63 4.76 27.02
CA VAL A 71 -17.69 6.23 27.02
C VAL A 71 -19.03 6.73 26.48
N ASN A 72 -19.46 6.22 25.34
CA ASN A 72 -20.72 6.64 24.71
C ASN A 72 -21.95 6.25 25.52
N GLU A 73 -21.90 5.12 26.25
CA GLU A 73 -22.93 4.75 27.20
C GLU A 73 -23.06 5.81 28.31
N GLN A 74 -21.94 6.27 28.91
CA GLN A 74 -22.00 7.32 29.94
C GLN A 74 -22.41 8.70 29.39
N ILE A 75 -22.14 8.98 28.12
CA ILE A 75 -22.66 10.15 27.43
C ILE A 75 -24.19 10.06 27.29
N THR A 76 -24.69 8.89 26.85
CA THR A 76 -26.12 8.63 26.66
C THR A 76 -26.88 8.63 27.99
N ASN A 77 -26.25 8.14 29.07
CA ASN A 77 -26.81 8.15 30.43
C ASN A 77 -26.97 9.56 31.02
N ALA A 78 -26.45 10.60 30.31
CA ALA A 78 -26.60 12.00 30.70
C ALA A 78 -26.21 12.29 32.16
N LEU A 79 -25.01 11.81 32.57
CA LEU A 79 -24.51 11.96 33.92
C LEU A 79 -24.33 13.44 34.29
N ALA A 80 -24.78 13.83 35.48
CA ALA A 80 -24.51 15.15 36.04
C ALA A 80 -23.00 15.28 36.33
N VAL A 81 -22.41 16.41 35.94
CA VAL A 81 -21.01 16.75 36.21
C VAL A 81 -20.96 17.81 37.30
N VAL A 82 -20.59 17.40 38.49
CA VAL A 82 -20.57 18.24 39.67
C VAL A 82 -19.14 18.61 40.02
N THR A 83 -18.89 19.88 40.28
CA THR A 83 -17.59 20.39 40.70
C THR A 83 -17.64 20.92 42.12
N LYS A 84 -16.73 20.46 42.99
CA LYS A 84 -16.62 20.90 44.37
C LYS A 84 -15.18 21.29 44.69
N ASN A 85 -15.01 22.36 45.46
CA ASN A 85 -13.74 22.69 46.08
C ASN A 85 -13.76 22.11 47.51
N LEU A 86 -12.84 21.21 47.80
CA LEU A 86 -12.78 20.49 49.05
C LEU A 86 -11.37 20.60 49.67
N PRO A 87 -11.25 20.60 51.01
CA PRO A 87 -9.97 20.34 51.64
C PRO A 87 -9.39 19.03 51.14
N ILE A 88 -8.07 18.96 50.93
CA ILE A 88 -7.41 17.80 50.30
C ILE A 88 -7.70 16.49 51.04
N GLU A 89 -7.78 16.54 52.38
CA GLU A 89 -8.08 15.37 53.19
C GLU A 89 -9.52 14.86 53.00
N GLU A 90 -10.46 15.73 52.76
CA GLU A 90 -11.85 15.38 52.39
C GLU A 90 -11.94 14.87 50.96
N ALA A 91 -11.25 15.54 50.06
CA ALA A 91 -11.21 15.14 48.64
C ALA A 91 -10.66 13.72 48.46
N ARG A 92 -9.63 13.33 49.19
CA ARG A 92 -9.07 11.98 49.15
C ARG A 92 -10.08 10.91 49.62
N LYS A 93 -10.96 11.26 50.57
CA LYS A 93 -12.01 10.33 51.04
C LYS A 93 -13.11 10.06 49.98
N THR A 94 -13.23 10.91 48.96
CA THR A 94 -14.18 10.69 47.86
C THR A 94 -13.76 9.59 46.89
N GLY A 95 -12.53 9.06 47.00
CA GLY A 95 -11.96 8.12 46.05
C GLY A 95 -11.49 8.79 44.77
N ALA A 96 -11.41 10.13 44.75
CA ALA A 96 -10.99 10.88 43.55
C ALA A 96 -9.54 10.55 43.15
N GLN A 97 -9.34 10.34 41.85
CA GLN A 97 -8.01 10.12 41.31
C GLN A 97 -7.24 11.45 41.23
N ALA A 98 -6.01 11.43 41.74
CA ALA A 98 -5.06 12.51 41.61
C ALA A 98 -4.05 12.14 40.51
N LEU A 99 -3.58 13.13 39.77
CA LEU A 99 -2.49 12.92 38.79
C LEU A 99 -1.19 12.58 39.56
N PHE A 100 -0.49 11.58 39.10
CA PHE A 100 0.75 11.14 39.71
C PHE A 100 1.83 12.24 39.57
N GLY A 101 2.48 12.56 40.71
CA GLY A 101 3.57 13.54 40.77
C GLY A 101 3.16 15.01 40.87
N GLU A 102 1.88 15.35 40.85
CA GLU A 102 1.43 16.73 41.12
C GLU A 102 1.38 17.06 42.59
N LYS A 103 1.81 18.30 42.92
CA LYS A 103 1.69 18.85 44.28
C LYS A 103 0.39 19.64 44.35
N TYR A 104 -0.50 19.20 45.22
CA TYR A 104 -1.79 19.86 45.45
C TYR A 104 -1.69 20.77 46.67
N GLY A 105 -2.41 21.90 46.62
CA GLY A 105 -2.56 22.78 47.79
C GLY A 105 -3.56 22.22 48.83
N ASP A 106 -3.81 22.99 49.87
CA ASP A 106 -4.72 22.59 50.95
C ASP A 106 -6.16 22.38 50.51
N VAL A 107 -6.58 23.05 49.43
CA VAL A 107 -7.91 22.95 48.82
C VAL A 107 -7.75 22.52 47.36
N VAL A 108 -8.47 21.47 46.95
CA VAL A 108 -8.46 20.92 45.61
C VAL A 108 -9.85 20.97 44.98
N ARG A 109 -9.89 21.10 43.66
CA ARG A 109 -11.11 21.01 42.91
C ARG A 109 -11.35 19.56 42.46
N VAL A 110 -12.47 19.00 42.91
CA VAL A 110 -12.93 17.64 42.55
C VAL A 110 -14.04 17.77 41.50
N VAL A 111 -13.87 17.05 40.38
CA VAL A 111 -14.88 16.87 39.32
C VAL A 111 -15.45 15.48 39.45
N ASP A 112 -16.74 15.39 39.66
CA ASP A 112 -17.48 14.14 39.85
C ASP A 112 -18.54 14.00 38.75
N MET A 113 -18.45 12.94 37.96
CA MET A 113 -19.38 12.53 36.93
C MET A 113 -20.26 11.39 37.46
N SER A 114 -21.11 11.71 38.40
CA SER A 114 -22.06 10.80 39.05
C SER A 114 -21.41 9.49 39.57
N GLY A 115 -20.19 9.57 40.10
CA GLY A 115 -19.43 8.44 40.63
C GLY A 115 -18.75 7.55 39.59
N PHE A 116 -19.04 7.72 38.29
CA PHE A 116 -18.35 6.97 37.22
C PHE A 116 -16.89 7.40 37.10
N SER A 117 -16.61 8.69 36.99
CA SER A 117 -15.28 9.28 37.08
C SER A 117 -15.28 10.36 38.15
N VAL A 118 -14.34 10.25 39.10
CA VAL A 118 -14.13 11.26 40.16
C VAL A 118 -12.65 11.60 40.16
N GLU A 119 -12.28 12.86 39.87
CA GLU A 119 -10.89 13.24 39.64
C GLU A 119 -10.57 14.64 40.15
N PHE A 120 -9.32 14.85 40.58
CA PHE A 120 -8.80 16.20 40.86
C PHE A 120 -8.55 16.91 39.54
N CYS A 121 -9.30 17.94 39.23
CA CYS A 121 -9.15 18.65 37.97
C CYS A 121 -9.47 20.15 38.09
N GLY A 122 -8.51 20.99 37.68
CA GLY A 122 -8.66 22.45 37.61
C GLY A 122 -9.30 22.99 36.34
N GLY A 123 -9.53 22.13 35.35
CA GLY A 123 -10.02 22.53 34.02
C GLY A 123 -11.51 22.80 33.95
N THR A 124 -11.98 23.15 32.76
CA THR A 124 -13.40 23.45 32.48
C THR A 124 -14.12 22.22 31.93
N HIS A 125 -15.36 22.01 32.35
CA HIS A 125 -16.17 20.84 32.04
C HIS A 125 -17.59 21.20 31.66
N VAL A 126 -18.24 20.31 30.91
CA VAL A 126 -19.70 20.36 30.69
C VAL A 126 -20.44 20.16 31.99
N LYS A 127 -21.69 20.55 32.04
CA LYS A 127 -22.57 20.34 33.22
C LYS A 127 -23.24 18.98 33.22
N ASN A 128 -23.35 18.38 32.02
CA ASN A 128 -23.95 17.07 31.80
C ASN A 128 -23.19 16.36 30.68
N THR A 129 -22.93 15.05 30.82
CA THR A 129 -22.18 14.29 29.81
C THR A 129 -22.86 14.22 28.47
N SER A 130 -24.19 14.36 28.38
CA SER A 130 -24.93 14.43 27.11
C SER A 130 -24.49 15.60 26.21
N GLU A 131 -23.93 16.68 26.79
CA GLU A 131 -23.40 17.80 26.01
C GLU A 131 -22.19 17.42 25.14
N ILE A 132 -21.51 16.32 25.45
CA ILE A 132 -20.40 15.76 24.66
C ILE A 132 -20.89 15.24 23.31
N THR A 133 -22.15 14.86 23.19
CA THR A 133 -22.83 14.29 22.03
C THR A 133 -22.44 12.85 21.76
N ALA A 134 -21.18 12.59 21.39
CA ALA A 134 -20.56 11.28 21.24
C ALA A 134 -19.03 11.42 21.19
N LEU A 135 -18.34 10.30 21.38
CA LEU A 135 -16.88 10.20 21.23
C LEU A 135 -16.54 9.16 20.18
N LYS A 136 -15.53 9.46 19.34
CA LYS A 136 -14.90 8.53 18.43
C LYS A 136 -13.38 8.57 18.60
N ILE A 137 -12.77 7.42 18.84
CA ILE A 137 -11.32 7.25 18.77
C ILE A 137 -10.92 7.21 17.29
N ILE A 138 -10.00 8.11 16.89
CA ILE A 138 -9.52 8.20 15.51
C ILE A 138 -8.14 7.59 15.30
N SER A 139 -7.35 7.52 16.36
CA SER A 139 -6.03 6.86 16.32
C SER A 139 -5.61 6.31 17.67
N GLU A 140 -4.80 5.25 17.61
CA GLU A 140 -4.06 4.68 18.74
C GLU A 140 -2.64 4.39 18.27
N SER A 141 -1.63 4.80 19.08
CA SER A 141 -0.21 4.61 18.71
C SER A 141 0.70 4.59 19.92
N GLY A 142 1.90 4.02 19.76
CA GLY A 142 2.98 4.13 20.76
C GLY A 142 3.73 5.45 20.64
N VAL A 143 4.04 6.10 21.75
CA VAL A 143 4.83 7.34 21.78
C VAL A 143 6.15 7.20 22.51
N ALA A 144 6.22 6.28 23.47
CA ALA A 144 7.43 5.91 24.20
C ALA A 144 7.31 4.47 24.71
N ALA A 145 8.39 3.93 25.26
CA ALA A 145 8.36 2.62 25.90
C ALA A 145 7.33 2.60 27.03
N GLY A 146 6.33 1.72 26.93
CA GLY A 146 5.27 1.60 27.92
C GLY A 146 4.25 2.75 27.93
N VAL A 147 4.24 3.63 26.91
CA VAL A 147 3.28 4.74 26.80
C VAL A 147 2.54 4.68 25.46
N ARG A 148 1.22 4.66 25.54
CA ARG A 148 0.31 4.68 24.40
C ARG A 148 -0.42 6.01 24.31
N ARG A 149 -0.81 6.37 23.09
CA ARG A 149 -1.54 7.61 22.78
C ARG A 149 -2.84 7.28 22.09
N ILE A 150 -3.91 7.90 22.57
CA ILE A 150 -5.20 7.93 21.86
C ILE A 150 -5.51 9.37 21.45
N GLU A 151 -5.97 9.54 20.21
CA GLU A 151 -6.63 10.76 19.76
C GLU A 151 -8.11 10.48 19.51
N ALA A 152 -8.98 11.39 19.97
CA ALA A 152 -10.41 11.23 19.79
C ALA A 152 -11.09 12.57 19.49
N LEU A 153 -12.27 12.47 18.90
CA LEU A 153 -13.13 13.58 18.53
C LEU A 153 -14.47 13.49 19.27
N THR A 154 -15.05 14.66 19.55
CA THR A 154 -16.42 14.78 20.06
C THR A 154 -17.21 15.82 19.26
N SER A 155 -18.53 15.85 19.45
CA SER A 155 -19.41 16.94 18.97
C SER A 155 -19.18 17.33 17.51
N GLU A 156 -18.96 18.63 17.23
CA GLU A 156 -18.73 19.16 15.88
C GLU A 156 -17.52 18.52 15.18
N GLY A 157 -16.42 18.27 15.90
CA GLY A 157 -15.23 17.62 15.34
C GLY A 157 -15.56 16.23 14.81
N LEU A 158 -16.35 15.46 15.55
CA LEU A 158 -16.82 14.14 15.16
C LEU A 158 -17.77 14.21 13.95
N MET A 159 -18.72 15.16 13.95
CA MET A 159 -19.65 15.32 12.81
C MET A 159 -18.92 15.70 11.53
N ASN A 160 -17.93 16.58 11.62
CA ASN A 160 -17.10 16.97 10.48
C ASN A 160 -16.26 15.78 9.97
N TYR A 161 -15.74 14.97 10.86
CA TYR A 161 -15.01 13.74 10.50
C TYR A 161 -15.89 12.76 9.71
N TYR A 162 -17.13 12.51 10.17
CA TYR A 162 -18.04 11.63 9.45
C TYR A 162 -18.47 12.20 8.11
N ALA A 163 -18.75 13.51 8.03
CA ALA A 163 -19.08 14.16 6.77
C ALA A 163 -17.94 14.04 5.74
N GLU A 164 -16.69 14.17 6.18
CA GLU A 164 -15.54 14.00 5.30
C GLU A 164 -15.35 12.53 4.86
N MET A 165 -15.53 11.57 5.76
CA MET A 165 -15.49 10.15 5.40
C MET A 165 -16.59 9.79 4.40
N GLU A 166 -17.81 10.30 4.59
CA GLU A 166 -18.91 10.12 3.64
C GLU A 166 -18.58 10.72 2.27
N ARG A 167 -18.00 11.93 2.25
CA ARG A 167 -17.57 12.59 1.02
C ARG A 167 -16.55 11.75 0.25
N LEU A 168 -15.50 11.30 0.94
CA LEU A 168 -14.44 10.47 0.35
C LEU A 168 -14.99 9.13 -0.16
N LEU A 169 -15.89 8.50 0.57
CA LEU A 169 -16.55 7.26 0.16
C LEU A 169 -17.39 7.45 -1.10
N LYS A 170 -18.16 8.54 -1.18
CA LYS A 170 -18.94 8.90 -2.37
C LYS A 170 -18.04 9.17 -3.57
N GLU A 171 -16.95 9.91 -3.40
CA GLU A 171 -15.98 10.14 -4.46
C GLU A 171 -15.36 8.84 -4.97
N ALA A 172 -14.91 7.98 -4.06
CA ALA A 172 -14.35 6.68 -4.44
C ALA A 172 -15.34 5.81 -5.22
N ALA A 173 -16.61 5.81 -4.78
CA ALA A 173 -17.68 5.08 -5.47
C ALA A 173 -17.91 5.64 -6.89
N GLN A 174 -17.93 6.97 -7.05
CA GLN A 174 -18.11 7.61 -8.37
C GLN A 174 -17.01 7.24 -9.36
N LEU A 175 -15.73 7.16 -8.93
CA LEU A 175 -14.60 6.79 -9.78
C LEU A 175 -14.78 5.42 -10.44
N VAL A 176 -15.44 4.50 -9.78
CA VAL A 176 -15.71 3.14 -10.30
C VAL A 176 -17.15 2.97 -10.78
N LYS A 177 -17.93 4.04 -10.89
CA LYS A 177 -19.36 4.05 -11.27
C LYS A 177 -20.19 3.12 -10.39
N ALA A 178 -20.03 3.26 -9.07
CA ALA A 178 -20.73 2.51 -8.04
C ALA A 178 -21.46 3.45 -7.06
N THR A 179 -22.26 2.88 -6.14
CA THR A 179 -22.73 3.55 -4.94
C THR A 179 -21.86 3.14 -3.75
N PRO A 180 -21.86 3.88 -2.63
CA PRO A 180 -21.15 3.49 -1.42
C PRO A 180 -21.42 2.04 -0.97
N GLU A 181 -22.67 1.60 -1.09
CA GLU A 181 -23.15 0.30 -0.62
C GLU A 181 -22.59 -0.86 -1.44
N ASN A 182 -22.41 -0.67 -2.76
CA ASN A 182 -21.92 -1.71 -3.66
C ASN A 182 -20.46 -1.51 -4.11
N LEU A 183 -19.75 -0.54 -3.51
CA LEU A 183 -18.37 -0.18 -3.88
C LEU A 183 -17.42 -1.38 -3.80
N ALA A 184 -17.47 -2.14 -2.71
CA ALA A 184 -16.59 -3.29 -2.50
C ALA A 184 -16.83 -4.39 -3.56
N GLU A 185 -18.08 -4.68 -3.88
CA GLU A 185 -18.46 -5.63 -4.92
C GLU A 185 -17.94 -5.18 -6.29
N LYS A 186 -18.14 -3.89 -6.62
CA LYS A 186 -17.67 -3.31 -7.90
C LYS A 186 -16.15 -3.36 -8.03
N ILE A 187 -15.40 -3.07 -6.97
CA ILE A 187 -13.94 -3.18 -6.97
C ILE A 187 -13.52 -4.63 -7.18
N THR A 188 -14.15 -5.59 -6.50
CA THR A 188 -13.86 -7.01 -6.66
C THR A 188 -14.10 -7.47 -8.10
N HIS A 189 -15.20 -7.04 -8.71
CA HIS A 189 -15.51 -7.33 -10.11
C HIS A 189 -14.45 -6.75 -11.06
N LEU A 190 -14.08 -5.47 -10.88
CA LEU A 190 -13.05 -4.83 -11.71
C LEU A 190 -11.68 -5.50 -11.57
N GLN A 191 -11.33 -5.99 -10.39
CA GLN A 191 -10.09 -6.75 -10.18
C GLN A 191 -10.12 -8.09 -10.92
N ALA A 192 -11.25 -8.80 -10.89
CA ALA A 192 -11.43 -10.06 -11.61
C ALA A 192 -11.38 -9.85 -13.14
N GLU A 193 -12.06 -8.82 -13.64
CA GLU A 193 -12.04 -8.43 -15.05
C GLU A 193 -10.62 -8.07 -15.51
N ASN A 194 -9.90 -7.27 -14.75
CA ASN A 194 -8.51 -6.91 -15.06
C ASN A 194 -7.60 -8.14 -15.12
N LYS A 195 -7.78 -9.10 -14.20
CA LYS A 195 -7.04 -10.36 -14.21
C LYS A 195 -7.37 -11.19 -15.46
N SER A 196 -8.65 -11.27 -15.85
CA SER A 196 -9.09 -11.98 -17.05
C SER A 196 -8.51 -11.35 -18.32
N LEU A 197 -8.62 -10.02 -18.44
CA LEU A 197 -8.08 -9.28 -19.60
C LEU A 197 -6.56 -9.45 -19.72
N LYS A 198 -5.83 -9.45 -18.63
CA LYS A 198 -4.38 -9.74 -18.66
C LYS A 198 -4.10 -11.13 -19.19
N GLY A 199 -4.85 -12.14 -18.78
CA GLY A 199 -4.72 -13.50 -19.28
C GLY A 199 -5.06 -13.61 -20.76
N GLU A 200 -6.09 -12.91 -21.21
CA GLU A 200 -6.48 -12.88 -22.62
C GLU A 200 -5.42 -12.21 -23.50
N VAL A 201 -4.86 -11.09 -23.05
CA VAL A 201 -3.74 -10.41 -23.73
C VAL A 201 -2.54 -11.34 -23.88
N GLU A 202 -2.15 -12.07 -22.83
CA GLU A 202 -1.05 -13.03 -22.92
C GLU A 202 -1.38 -14.20 -23.87
N SER A 203 -2.61 -14.70 -23.86
CA SER A 203 -3.06 -15.75 -24.78
C SER A 203 -3.03 -15.26 -26.24
N LEU A 204 -3.50 -14.03 -26.48
CA LEU A 204 -3.48 -13.44 -27.83
C LEU A 204 -2.04 -13.22 -28.32
N LYS A 205 -1.15 -12.72 -27.48
CA LYS A 205 0.29 -12.58 -27.80
C LYS A 205 0.92 -13.94 -28.17
N SER A 206 0.62 -14.98 -27.39
CA SER A 206 1.11 -16.33 -27.67
C SER A 206 0.59 -16.87 -29.01
N LYS A 207 -0.70 -16.68 -29.32
CA LYS A 207 -1.29 -17.09 -30.62
C LYS A 207 -0.67 -16.33 -31.79
N MET A 208 -0.44 -15.03 -31.63
CA MET A 208 0.23 -14.22 -32.66
C MET A 208 1.65 -14.72 -32.92
N ALA A 209 2.41 -15.01 -31.84
CA ALA A 209 3.75 -15.58 -31.97
C ALA A 209 3.75 -16.95 -32.68
N GLN A 210 2.77 -17.82 -32.35
CA GLN A 210 2.61 -19.13 -33.01
C GLN A 210 2.23 -19.02 -34.50
N SER A 211 1.36 -18.10 -34.86
CA SER A 211 0.98 -17.85 -36.27
C SER A 211 2.19 -17.35 -37.04
N ALA A 212 2.96 -16.41 -36.48
CA ALA A 212 4.19 -15.93 -37.10
C ALA A 212 5.25 -17.06 -37.28
N ALA A 213 5.25 -18.06 -36.41
CA ALA A 213 6.17 -19.19 -36.49
C ALA A 213 5.96 -20.09 -37.75
N GLY A 214 4.73 -20.18 -38.24
CA GLY A 214 4.40 -20.96 -39.44
C GLY A 214 5.08 -20.39 -40.70
N ASP A 215 4.91 -19.10 -40.93
CA ASP A 215 5.43 -18.38 -42.11
C ASP A 215 6.97 -18.22 -42.08
N ILE A 216 7.58 -18.34 -40.88
CA ILE A 216 9.03 -18.15 -40.68
C ILE A 216 9.81 -19.40 -41.07
N LEU A 217 9.27 -20.59 -40.89
CA LEU A 217 9.94 -21.84 -41.23
C LEU A 217 10.27 -21.95 -42.74
N ASP A 218 9.51 -21.26 -43.59
CA ASP A 218 9.78 -21.19 -45.03
C ASP A 218 11.02 -20.34 -45.37
N GLN A 219 11.56 -19.59 -44.40
CA GLN A 219 12.75 -18.75 -44.56
C GLN A 219 14.07 -19.46 -44.17
N VAL A 220 14.02 -20.76 -43.87
CA VAL A 220 15.21 -21.54 -43.51
C VAL A 220 16.21 -21.56 -44.64
N LYS A 221 17.46 -21.25 -44.34
CA LYS A 221 18.61 -21.29 -45.27
C LYS A 221 19.64 -22.29 -44.76
N GLU A 222 20.41 -22.87 -45.65
CA GLU A 222 21.52 -23.75 -45.29
C GLU A 222 22.85 -22.96 -45.36
N VAL A 223 23.69 -23.09 -44.32
CA VAL A 223 25.02 -22.48 -44.23
C VAL A 223 25.99 -23.58 -43.85
N LYS A 224 26.82 -24.04 -44.79
CA LYS A 224 27.84 -25.08 -44.55
C LYS A 224 27.32 -26.34 -43.85
N GLY A 225 26.15 -26.83 -44.29
CA GLY A 225 25.51 -28.01 -43.71
C GLY A 225 24.86 -27.84 -42.35
N VAL A 226 24.58 -26.57 -41.96
CA VAL A 226 23.79 -26.22 -40.78
C VAL A 226 22.63 -25.37 -41.23
N LYS A 227 21.41 -25.71 -40.78
CA LYS A 227 20.20 -24.90 -41.08
C LYS A 227 20.24 -23.61 -40.27
N LEU A 228 19.97 -22.50 -40.89
CA LEU A 228 19.85 -21.19 -40.28
C LEU A 228 18.44 -20.63 -40.52
N LEU A 229 17.76 -20.31 -39.45
CA LEU A 229 16.54 -19.52 -39.42
C LEU A 229 16.83 -18.15 -38.80
N ALA A 230 16.74 -17.09 -39.61
CA ALA A 230 16.94 -15.72 -39.15
C ALA A 230 15.73 -14.88 -39.55
N ALA A 231 14.96 -14.39 -38.57
CA ALA A 231 13.69 -13.70 -38.83
C ALA A 231 13.44 -12.53 -37.87
N GLN A 232 12.73 -11.52 -38.38
CA GLN A 232 12.17 -10.44 -37.60
C GLN A 232 10.72 -10.73 -37.25
N LEU A 233 10.35 -10.38 -36.02
CA LEU A 233 9.01 -10.47 -35.47
C LEU A 233 8.62 -9.12 -34.89
N ASP A 234 7.41 -8.64 -35.19
CA ASP A 234 6.97 -7.37 -34.63
C ASP A 234 6.19 -7.56 -33.32
N GLY A 235 6.49 -6.71 -32.34
CA GLY A 235 5.73 -6.65 -31.08
C GLY A 235 5.91 -7.81 -30.10
N VAL A 236 6.89 -8.70 -30.35
CA VAL A 236 7.20 -9.85 -29.46
C VAL A 236 8.24 -9.42 -28.44
N ASP A 237 7.96 -9.62 -27.15
CA ASP A 237 8.92 -9.35 -26.09
C ASP A 237 9.99 -10.46 -25.97
N MET A 238 10.99 -10.25 -25.10
CA MET A 238 12.10 -11.19 -24.93
C MET A 238 11.64 -12.60 -24.48
N ASN A 239 10.58 -12.69 -23.68
CA ASN A 239 10.04 -13.98 -23.24
C ASN A 239 9.37 -14.71 -24.40
N GLY A 240 8.54 -13.99 -25.16
CA GLY A 240 7.92 -14.52 -26.37
C GLY A 240 8.95 -14.96 -27.42
N LEU A 241 10.06 -14.21 -27.57
CA LEU A 241 11.17 -14.63 -28.47
C LEU A 241 11.86 -15.91 -27.98
N ARG A 242 12.02 -16.12 -26.66
CA ARG A 242 12.57 -17.36 -26.11
C ARG A 242 11.68 -18.56 -26.40
N ASP A 243 10.41 -18.45 -26.05
CA ASP A 243 9.43 -19.52 -26.21
C ASP A 243 9.33 -19.93 -27.69
N LEU A 244 9.28 -18.93 -28.57
CA LEU A 244 9.26 -19.16 -29.99
C LEU A 244 10.56 -19.75 -30.54
N GLY A 245 11.70 -19.27 -30.06
CA GLY A 245 13.01 -19.78 -30.43
C GLY A 245 13.20 -21.26 -30.07
N ASP A 246 12.74 -21.66 -28.87
CA ASP A 246 12.78 -23.07 -28.46
C ASP A 246 11.85 -23.94 -29.31
N GLN A 247 10.64 -23.49 -29.62
CA GLN A 247 9.72 -24.20 -30.53
C GLN A 247 10.27 -24.33 -31.97
N LEU A 248 10.85 -23.25 -32.49
CA LEU A 248 11.45 -23.25 -33.85
C LEU A 248 12.70 -24.13 -33.89
N LYS A 249 13.50 -24.15 -32.81
CA LYS A 249 14.66 -25.04 -32.67
C LYS A 249 14.26 -26.52 -32.72
N GLU A 250 13.18 -26.91 -32.03
CA GLU A 250 12.64 -28.27 -32.07
C GLU A 250 12.13 -28.65 -33.50
N LYS A 251 11.39 -27.75 -34.14
CA LYS A 251 10.88 -27.97 -35.49
C LYS A 251 11.99 -28.00 -36.54
N LEU A 252 13.06 -27.23 -36.37
CA LEU A 252 14.20 -27.18 -37.28
C LEU A 252 15.02 -28.49 -37.22
N GLY A 253 15.02 -29.16 -36.06
CA GLY A 253 15.72 -30.39 -35.79
C GLY A 253 17.24 -30.18 -35.58
N GLU A 254 17.96 -29.73 -36.60
CA GLU A 254 19.38 -29.38 -36.54
C GLU A 254 19.61 -27.99 -37.12
N GLY A 255 20.13 -27.05 -36.32
CA GLY A 255 20.40 -25.70 -36.84
C GLY A 255 20.50 -24.62 -35.77
N VAL A 256 20.47 -23.40 -36.25
CA VAL A 256 20.55 -22.15 -35.50
C VAL A 256 19.31 -21.32 -35.78
N VAL A 257 18.69 -20.80 -34.76
CA VAL A 257 17.56 -19.85 -34.85
C VAL A 257 18.01 -18.51 -34.30
N VAL A 258 17.83 -17.45 -35.05
CA VAL A 258 18.07 -16.05 -34.63
C VAL A 258 16.80 -15.27 -34.85
N LEU A 259 16.24 -14.71 -33.79
CA LEU A 259 15.05 -13.90 -33.83
C LEU A 259 15.34 -12.48 -33.33
N ALA A 260 14.71 -11.52 -34.01
CA ALA A 260 14.77 -10.11 -33.69
C ALA A 260 13.37 -9.54 -33.54
N SER A 261 13.15 -8.66 -32.57
CA SER A 261 11.90 -7.91 -32.42
C SER A 261 12.17 -6.46 -32.09
N GLY A 262 11.41 -5.56 -32.70
CA GLY A 262 11.39 -4.13 -32.38
C GLY A 262 10.06 -3.77 -31.72
N ASN A 263 10.12 -3.10 -30.56
CA ASN A 263 8.95 -2.60 -29.87
C ASN A 263 9.29 -1.30 -29.14
N ASP A 264 8.52 -0.22 -29.36
CA ASP A 264 8.65 1.09 -28.69
C ASP A 264 10.09 1.64 -28.68
N GLY A 265 10.80 1.54 -29.84
CA GLY A 265 12.16 2.03 -29.95
C GLY A 265 13.23 1.14 -29.31
N LYS A 266 12.86 0.00 -28.74
CA LYS A 266 13.76 -1.00 -28.18
C LYS A 266 13.85 -2.20 -29.12
N VAL A 267 15.01 -2.84 -29.14
CA VAL A 267 15.25 -4.07 -29.89
C VAL A 267 15.55 -5.20 -28.93
N SER A 268 14.96 -6.36 -29.18
CA SER A 268 15.29 -7.63 -28.55
C SER A 268 15.88 -8.57 -29.59
N LEU A 269 17.04 -9.12 -29.32
CA LEU A 269 17.69 -10.14 -30.15
C LEU A 269 17.82 -11.43 -29.34
N MET A 270 17.55 -12.57 -29.96
CA MET A 270 17.70 -13.88 -29.37
C MET A 270 18.32 -14.83 -30.38
N ALA A 271 19.25 -15.66 -29.94
CA ALA A 271 19.77 -16.77 -30.74
C ALA A 271 19.78 -18.07 -29.93
N THR A 272 19.45 -19.17 -30.59
CA THR A 272 19.58 -20.52 -30.03
C THR A 272 20.17 -21.45 -31.06
N ALA A 273 20.97 -22.42 -30.59
CA ALA A 273 21.61 -23.45 -31.42
C ALA A 273 21.31 -24.83 -30.85
N THR A 274 21.13 -25.82 -31.74
CA THR A 274 20.99 -27.21 -31.37
C THR A 274 22.35 -27.81 -31.04
N ASP A 275 22.38 -28.92 -30.28
CA ASP A 275 23.62 -29.61 -29.90
C ASP A 275 24.44 -30.05 -31.12
N GLU A 276 23.78 -30.51 -32.18
CA GLU A 276 24.45 -30.91 -33.43
C GLU A 276 25.06 -29.70 -34.15
N ALA A 277 24.38 -28.55 -34.17
CA ALA A 277 24.91 -27.32 -34.75
C ALA A 277 26.13 -26.82 -33.92
N MET A 278 26.09 -26.95 -32.61
CA MET A 278 27.22 -26.59 -31.75
C MET A 278 28.43 -27.49 -31.95
N LYS A 279 28.22 -28.78 -32.14
CA LYS A 279 29.32 -29.71 -32.50
C LYS A 279 30.01 -29.35 -33.79
N LYS A 280 29.27 -28.73 -34.74
CA LYS A 280 29.81 -28.21 -36.00
C LYS A 280 30.42 -26.80 -35.87
N GLY A 281 30.42 -26.19 -34.71
CA GLY A 281 31.05 -24.90 -34.44
C GLY A 281 30.13 -23.74 -34.22
N ALA A 282 28.82 -23.91 -34.32
CA ALA A 282 27.86 -22.83 -34.08
C ALA A 282 27.88 -22.42 -32.58
N HIS A 283 27.85 -21.11 -32.34
CA HIS A 283 27.91 -20.57 -30.99
C HIS A 283 26.95 -19.35 -30.88
N ALA A 284 25.80 -19.54 -30.26
CA ALA A 284 24.77 -18.48 -30.16
C ALA A 284 25.28 -17.19 -29.47
N GLY A 285 26.12 -17.33 -28.44
CA GLY A 285 26.72 -16.19 -27.72
C GLY A 285 27.58 -15.32 -28.61
N ASN A 286 28.40 -15.91 -29.47
CA ASN A 286 29.25 -15.18 -30.38
C ASN A 286 28.46 -14.56 -31.55
N LEU A 287 27.40 -15.24 -32.03
CA LEU A 287 26.48 -14.70 -33.02
C LEU A 287 25.82 -13.42 -32.48
N ILE A 288 25.21 -13.50 -31.31
CA ILE A 288 24.53 -12.35 -30.69
C ILE A 288 25.52 -11.20 -30.45
N LYS A 289 26.72 -11.49 -29.95
CA LYS A 289 27.75 -10.45 -29.72
C LYS A 289 28.16 -9.73 -31.00
N ALA A 290 28.26 -10.45 -32.11
CA ALA A 290 28.63 -9.90 -33.40
C ALA A 290 27.54 -9.00 -34.04
N ILE A 291 26.25 -9.33 -33.82
CA ILE A 291 25.14 -8.61 -34.44
C ILE A 291 24.52 -7.53 -33.54
N ALA A 292 24.75 -7.57 -32.22
CA ALA A 292 24.17 -6.61 -31.27
C ALA A 292 24.59 -5.17 -31.53
N SER A 293 25.78 -4.95 -32.07
CA SER A 293 26.26 -3.62 -32.46
C SER A 293 25.43 -2.95 -33.55
N CYS A 294 24.85 -3.72 -34.48
CA CYS A 294 24.00 -3.22 -35.57
C CYS A 294 22.72 -2.56 -35.05
N VAL A 295 22.22 -3.01 -33.92
CA VAL A 295 21.02 -2.49 -33.26
C VAL A 295 21.33 -1.49 -32.12
N GLY A 296 22.57 -1.01 -32.06
CA GLY A 296 22.98 -0.05 -31.01
C GLY A 296 22.88 -0.64 -29.60
N GLY A 297 23.21 -1.89 -29.47
CA GLY A 297 23.07 -2.63 -28.21
C GLY A 297 24.26 -3.51 -27.88
N GLY A 298 24.10 -4.32 -26.85
CA GLY A 298 25.07 -5.28 -26.37
C GLY A 298 24.38 -6.48 -25.76
N GLY A 299 25.08 -7.60 -25.75
CA GLY A 299 24.57 -8.84 -25.18
C GLY A 299 25.54 -10.00 -25.39
N GLY A 300 25.09 -11.18 -25.10
CA GLY A 300 25.84 -12.42 -25.20
C GLY A 300 25.11 -13.55 -24.52
N GLY A 301 25.80 -14.64 -24.31
CA GLY A 301 25.20 -15.80 -23.68
C GLY A 301 26.07 -17.04 -23.84
N ARG A 302 25.44 -18.17 -23.63
CA ARG A 302 26.06 -19.50 -23.75
C ARG A 302 26.08 -19.96 -25.21
N PRO A 303 26.80 -21.02 -25.56
CA PRO A 303 26.79 -21.56 -26.91
C PRO A 303 25.43 -21.97 -27.42
N ASN A 304 24.57 -22.48 -26.54
CA ASN A 304 23.23 -22.98 -26.88
C ASN A 304 22.14 -21.87 -26.91
N MET A 305 22.36 -20.76 -26.16
CA MET A 305 21.37 -19.67 -26.10
C MET A 305 22.02 -18.34 -25.71
N ALA A 306 21.64 -17.26 -26.38
CA ALA A 306 22.13 -15.93 -26.13
C ALA A 306 21.07 -14.87 -26.44
N GLN A 307 21.24 -13.69 -25.84
CA GLN A 307 20.32 -12.57 -25.95
C GLN A 307 21.03 -11.23 -25.95
N ALA A 308 20.45 -10.26 -26.63
CA ALA A 308 20.89 -8.86 -26.54
C ALA A 308 19.70 -7.92 -26.57
N GLY A 309 19.89 -6.73 -26.00
CA GLY A 309 19.01 -5.59 -26.15
C GLY A 309 19.66 -4.52 -27.02
N GLY A 310 18.86 -3.71 -27.73
CA GLY A 310 19.32 -2.57 -28.53
C GLY A 310 18.35 -1.41 -28.48
N LYS A 311 18.76 -0.28 -29.06
CA LYS A 311 17.97 0.98 -29.12
C LYS A 311 17.72 1.46 -30.55
N ASN A 312 18.15 0.69 -31.57
CA ASN A 312 18.02 1.04 -32.97
C ASN A 312 17.25 -0.03 -33.74
N PRO A 313 15.90 0.04 -33.82
CA PRO A 313 15.10 -0.92 -34.60
C PRO A 313 15.42 -0.95 -36.11
N ALA A 314 15.86 0.19 -36.68
CA ALA A 314 16.25 0.26 -38.11
C ALA A 314 17.48 -0.59 -38.43
N GLY A 315 18.28 -0.98 -37.45
CA GLY A 315 19.43 -1.86 -37.61
C GLY A 315 19.11 -3.35 -37.61
N ILE A 316 17.84 -3.76 -37.39
CA ILE A 316 17.45 -5.19 -37.35
C ILE A 316 17.73 -5.90 -38.69
N PRO A 317 17.39 -5.36 -39.88
CA PRO A 317 17.69 -6.00 -41.16
C PRO A 317 19.19 -6.26 -41.33
N ASP A 318 20.03 -5.30 -41.00
CA ASP A 318 21.51 -5.41 -41.10
C ASP A 318 22.04 -6.47 -40.12
N ALA A 319 21.48 -6.50 -38.89
CA ALA A 319 21.83 -7.53 -37.91
C ALA A 319 21.50 -8.95 -38.45
N LEU A 320 20.30 -9.15 -38.98
CA LEU A 320 19.88 -10.45 -39.52
C LEU A 320 20.64 -10.86 -40.79
N ALA A 321 20.98 -9.90 -41.65
CA ALA A 321 21.81 -10.16 -42.83
C ALA A 321 23.20 -10.66 -42.44
N LYS A 322 23.81 -10.06 -41.42
CA LYS A 322 25.14 -10.38 -40.90
C LYS A 322 25.20 -11.78 -40.23
N VAL A 323 24.07 -12.30 -39.74
CA VAL A 323 24.04 -13.63 -39.07
C VAL A 323 24.62 -14.71 -39.95
N LYS A 324 24.29 -14.70 -41.26
CA LYS A 324 24.75 -15.73 -42.23
C LYS A 324 26.29 -15.73 -42.34
N GLU A 325 26.90 -14.55 -42.42
CA GLU A 325 28.34 -14.39 -42.54
C GLU A 325 29.06 -14.87 -41.27
N VAL A 326 28.61 -14.40 -40.15
CA VAL A 326 29.18 -14.78 -38.83
C VAL A 326 29.05 -16.28 -38.58
N LEU A 327 27.90 -16.89 -38.91
CA LEU A 327 27.74 -18.35 -38.77
C LEU A 327 28.71 -19.11 -39.71
N ALA A 328 28.84 -18.65 -40.97
CA ALA A 328 29.77 -19.27 -41.93
C ALA A 328 31.23 -19.21 -41.48
N GLU A 329 31.63 -18.12 -40.82
CA GLU A 329 32.95 -17.96 -40.21
C GLU A 329 33.13 -18.95 -39.04
N GLN A 330 32.18 -19.05 -38.11
CA GLN A 330 32.23 -19.97 -37.01
C GLN A 330 32.41 -21.43 -37.43
N LEU A 331 31.63 -21.83 -38.46
CA LEU A 331 31.67 -23.18 -39.01
C LEU A 331 32.97 -23.48 -39.79
N SER A 332 33.75 -22.45 -40.14
CA SER A 332 35.05 -22.62 -40.81
C SER A 332 36.24 -22.83 -39.88
N LEU A 333 36.09 -22.53 -38.59
CA LEU A 333 37.18 -22.57 -37.58
C LEU A 333 37.44 -23.99 -37.02
N ILE A 334 36.63 -24.96 -37.43
CA ILE A 334 36.72 -26.38 -36.94
C ILE A 334 37.29 -27.35 -38.01
N HIS A 335 37.73 -26.83 -39.13
CA HIS A 335 38.42 -27.67 -40.15
C HIS A 335 39.94 -27.45 -40.16
#